data_53802704c68826a5b12693fabe0687bc
#
_entry.id   53802704c68826a5b12693fabe0687bc
#
_cell.length_a   1.000
_cell.length_b   1.000
_cell.length_c   1.000
_cell.angle_alpha   90.00
_cell.angle_beta   90.00
_cell.angle_gamma   90.00
#
_symmetry.space_group_name_H-M   'P 1'
#
loop_
_entity.id
_entity.type
_entity.pdbx_description
1 polymer ?
#
loop_
_entity_poly.entity_id
_entity_poly.type
_entity_poly.pdbx_seq_one_letter_code
_entity_poly.pdbx_strand_id
1 'polypeptide(L)'
;AEALTLRGAARLAGVSQAAPYRHFSDKDALLAAVAEEGFRNLTQAMQRASAQHEGDPLGRFRALGQAYLEFATKHPAHYRVMFGRAPASRGAYPTLEAASGETFGLLVEAIRDGQRSGIVRPGNPEDLALATWSASHGLSSLAVDGQLSRRMGETPFEALAQAVMANIFLGLGVR
;
A
#
# COMPACT_ATOMS: atom_id res chain seq x y z
N ALA A 1 6.49 16.67 1.20
CA ALA A 1 7.44 16.17 2.21
C ALA A 1 8.70 17.04 2.38
N GLU A 2 9.12 17.78 1.35
CA GLU A 2 10.36 18.59 1.41
C GLU A 2 10.30 19.74 2.44
N ALA A 3 9.14 20.35 2.65
CA ALA A 3 8.94 21.43 3.61
C ALA A 3 8.76 20.98 5.07
N LEU A 4 8.65 19.65 5.34
CA LEU A 4 8.46 19.14 6.69
C LEU A 4 9.77 19.20 7.48
N THR A 5 9.70 19.75 8.69
CA THR A 5 10.78 19.74 9.69
C THR A 5 10.25 19.21 11.02
N LEU A 6 11.12 18.65 11.88
CA LEU A 6 10.72 18.22 13.23
C LEU A 6 10.10 19.34 14.05
N ARG A 7 10.66 20.55 13.96
CA ARG A 7 10.09 21.75 14.62
C ARG A 7 8.72 22.13 14.06
N GLY A 8 8.53 22.02 12.74
CA GLY A 8 7.24 22.22 12.09
C GLY A 8 6.20 21.21 12.54
N ALA A 9 6.58 19.93 12.62
CA ALA A 9 5.72 18.86 13.12
C ALA A 9 5.34 19.11 14.60
N ALA A 10 6.29 19.48 15.45
CA ALA A 10 6.02 19.81 16.86
C ALA A 10 4.99 20.95 17.02
N ARG A 11 5.15 22.01 16.20
CA ARG A 11 4.21 23.14 16.21
C ARG A 11 2.80 22.72 15.81
N LEU A 12 2.66 21.90 14.78
CA LEU A 12 1.36 21.39 14.33
C LEU A 12 0.72 20.45 15.35
N ALA A 13 1.54 19.66 16.07
CA ALA A 13 1.08 18.76 17.13
C ALA A 13 0.82 19.49 18.46
N GLY A 14 1.08 20.79 18.60
CA GLY A 14 0.86 21.54 19.84
C GLY A 14 1.83 21.15 20.96
N VAL A 15 3.00 20.58 20.64
CA VAL A 15 4.01 20.17 21.63
C VAL A 15 5.25 21.08 21.56
N SER A 16 6.12 20.98 22.59
CA SER A 16 7.36 21.75 22.59
C SER A 16 8.27 21.39 21.41
N GLN A 17 9.02 22.38 20.89
CA GLN A 17 9.95 22.14 19.76
C GLN A 17 11.03 21.08 20.06
N ALA A 18 11.30 20.82 21.34
CA ALA A 18 12.26 19.80 21.78
C ALA A 18 11.65 18.38 21.87
N ALA A 19 10.31 18.28 21.95
CA ALA A 19 9.64 16.98 22.15
C ALA A 19 9.95 15.95 21.06
N PRO A 20 9.92 16.25 19.76
CA PRO A 20 10.22 15.25 18.72
C PRO A 20 11.64 14.70 18.81
N TYR A 21 12.61 15.50 19.23
CA TYR A 21 14.01 15.08 19.33
C TYR A 21 14.30 14.06 20.45
N ARG A 22 13.32 13.83 21.33
CA ARG A 22 13.38 12.74 22.33
C ARG A 22 13.09 11.37 21.72
N HIS A 23 12.40 11.34 20.58
CA HIS A 23 11.91 10.12 19.93
C HIS A 23 12.54 9.89 18.55
N PHE A 24 12.92 10.95 17.86
CA PHE A 24 13.43 10.89 16.49
C PHE A 24 14.76 11.66 16.40
N SER A 25 15.79 11.00 15.90
CA SER A 25 17.11 11.63 15.69
C SER A 25 17.04 12.76 14.66
N ASP A 26 16.21 12.58 13.65
CA ASP A 26 16.09 13.47 12.50
C ASP A 26 14.72 13.31 11.81
N LYS A 27 14.54 14.04 10.71
CA LYS A 27 13.32 14.01 9.88
C LYS A 27 13.10 12.63 9.26
N ASP A 28 14.15 11.95 8.84
CA ASP A 28 14.04 10.66 8.17
C ASP A 28 13.57 9.58 9.15
N ALA A 29 14.02 9.63 10.40
CA ALA A 29 13.53 8.76 11.47
C ALA A 29 12.03 8.97 11.75
N LEU A 30 11.55 10.23 11.77
CA LEU A 30 10.12 10.52 11.90
C LEU A 30 9.34 9.99 10.70
N LEU A 31 9.81 10.23 9.47
CA LEU A 31 9.12 9.75 8.26
C LEU A 31 9.12 8.22 8.18
N ALA A 32 10.20 7.56 8.60
CA ALA A 32 10.26 6.11 8.67
C ALA A 32 9.23 5.54 9.66
N ALA A 33 9.07 6.15 10.84
CA ALA A 33 8.07 5.73 11.82
C ALA A 33 6.63 5.92 11.29
N VAL A 34 6.35 7.04 10.61
CA VAL A 34 5.05 7.28 9.96
C VAL A 34 4.79 6.28 8.83
N ALA A 35 5.80 5.96 8.03
CA ALA A 35 5.69 4.96 6.98
C ALA A 35 5.44 3.55 7.55
N GLU A 36 6.16 3.17 8.61
CA GLU A 36 5.97 1.90 9.32
C GLU A 36 4.54 1.77 9.86
N GLU A 37 4.03 2.80 10.53
CA GLU A 37 2.64 2.85 11.00
C GLU A 37 1.66 2.72 9.83
N GLY A 38 1.91 3.41 8.71
CA GLY A 38 1.12 3.32 7.50
C GLY A 38 1.06 1.88 6.95
N PHE A 39 2.20 1.20 6.85
CA PHE A 39 2.25 -0.21 6.41
C PHE A 39 1.53 -1.14 7.38
N ARG A 40 1.68 -0.99 8.68
CA ARG A 40 0.96 -1.78 9.67
C ARG A 40 -0.56 -1.60 9.57
N ASN A 41 -1.02 -0.36 9.39
CA ASN A 41 -2.43 -0.06 9.22
C ASN A 41 -2.99 -0.65 7.92
N LEU A 42 -2.23 -0.57 6.82
CA LEU A 42 -2.57 -1.20 5.55
C LEU A 42 -2.65 -2.73 5.68
N THR A 43 -1.63 -3.36 6.28
CA THR A 43 -1.61 -4.80 6.55
C THR A 43 -2.86 -5.23 7.31
N GLN A 44 -3.22 -4.54 8.41
CA GLN A 44 -4.41 -4.84 9.18
C GLN A 44 -5.72 -4.66 8.37
N ALA A 45 -5.80 -3.62 7.53
CA ALA A 45 -6.96 -3.42 6.67
C ALA A 45 -7.11 -4.58 5.65
N MET A 46 -6.01 -4.97 5.01
CA MET A 46 -5.97 -6.08 4.07
C MET A 46 -6.32 -7.43 4.74
N GLN A 47 -5.76 -7.70 5.92
CA GLN A 47 -6.07 -8.91 6.70
C GLN A 47 -7.55 -8.99 7.08
N ARG A 48 -8.13 -7.90 7.60
CA ARG A 48 -9.56 -7.85 7.94
C ARG A 48 -10.46 -8.06 6.72
N ALA A 49 -10.11 -7.47 5.58
CA ALA A 49 -10.88 -7.64 4.34
C ALA A 49 -10.79 -9.09 3.83
N SER A 50 -9.59 -9.68 3.82
CA SER A 50 -9.38 -11.04 3.33
C SER A 50 -10.00 -12.12 4.23
N ALA A 51 -10.07 -11.90 5.54
CA ALA A 51 -10.65 -12.83 6.50
C ALA A 51 -12.16 -13.09 6.26
N GLN A 52 -12.86 -12.19 5.58
CA GLN A 52 -14.27 -12.34 5.22
C GLN A 52 -14.50 -13.32 4.05
N HIS A 53 -13.42 -13.81 3.42
CA HIS A 53 -13.44 -14.68 2.25
C HIS A 53 -12.71 -16.00 2.51
N GLU A 54 -12.92 -16.59 3.69
CA GLU A 54 -12.34 -17.90 4.02
C GLU A 54 -12.87 -18.97 3.05
N GLY A 55 -11.95 -19.77 2.47
CA GLY A 55 -12.30 -20.77 1.47
C GLY A 55 -12.55 -20.23 0.05
N ASP A 56 -12.50 -18.91 -0.17
CA ASP A 56 -12.62 -18.29 -1.49
C ASP A 56 -11.33 -17.56 -1.89
N PRO A 57 -10.37 -18.20 -2.55
CA PRO A 57 -9.10 -17.58 -2.95
C PRO A 57 -9.28 -16.38 -3.88
N LEU A 58 -10.30 -16.37 -4.75
CA LEU A 58 -10.59 -15.25 -5.65
C LEU A 58 -11.16 -14.07 -4.88
N GLY A 59 -12.08 -14.31 -3.96
CA GLY A 59 -12.64 -13.30 -3.07
C GLY A 59 -11.56 -12.67 -2.20
N ARG A 60 -10.67 -13.49 -1.62
CA ARG A 60 -9.51 -13.01 -0.84
C ARG A 60 -8.60 -12.11 -1.66
N PHE A 61 -8.22 -12.54 -2.87
CA PHE A 61 -7.38 -11.73 -3.76
C PHE A 61 -8.01 -10.37 -4.09
N ARG A 62 -9.31 -10.37 -4.44
CA ARG A 62 -10.07 -9.13 -4.71
C ARG A 62 -10.15 -8.22 -3.50
N ALA A 63 -10.44 -8.79 -2.33
CA ALA A 63 -10.54 -8.04 -1.07
C ALA A 63 -9.22 -7.37 -0.68
N LEU A 64 -8.08 -8.04 -0.86
CA LEU A 64 -6.76 -7.46 -0.65
C LEU A 64 -6.52 -6.25 -1.55
N GLY A 65 -6.79 -6.39 -2.86
CA GLY A 65 -6.63 -5.30 -3.82
C GLY A 65 -7.54 -4.11 -3.52
N GLN A 66 -8.81 -4.36 -3.18
CA GLN A 66 -9.76 -3.31 -2.81
C GLN A 66 -9.32 -2.59 -1.53
N ALA A 67 -8.91 -3.31 -0.49
CA ALA A 67 -8.43 -2.71 0.76
C ALA A 67 -7.19 -1.83 0.53
N TYR A 68 -6.28 -2.25 -0.35
CA TYR A 68 -5.13 -1.44 -0.75
C TYR A 68 -5.54 -0.11 -1.41
N LEU A 69 -6.44 -0.17 -2.41
CA LEU A 69 -6.91 1.00 -3.15
C LEU A 69 -7.69 1.97 -2.25
N GLU A 70 -8.53 1.42 -1.36
CA GLU A 70 -9.28 2.22 -0.39
C GLU A 70 -8.35 2.90 0.62
N PHE A 71 -7.34 2.19 1.12
CA PHE A 71 -6.36 2.77 2.03
C PHE A 71 -5.65 3.96 1.40
N ALA A 72 -5.17 3.82 0.17
CA ALA A 72 -4.48 4.88 -0.55
C ALA A 72 -5.32 6.15 -0.67
N THR A 73 -6.60 6.01 -1.01
CA THR A 73 -7.52 7.14 -1.20
C THR A 73 -8.03 7.75 0.11
N LYS A 74 -8.22 6.92 1.14
CA LYS A 74 -8.66 7.39 2.48
C LYS A 74 -7.52 7.99 3.31
N HIS A 75 -6.26 7.56 3.06
CA HIS A 75 -5.07 7.98 3.81
C HIS A 75 -3.96 8.51 2.89
N PRO A 76 -4.24 9.52 2.01
CA PRO A 76 -3.29 9.97 0.98
C PRO A 76 -1.98 10.53 1.55
N ALA A 77 -2.01 11.12 2.75
CA ALA A 77 -0.81 11.63 3.40
C ALA A 77 0.12 10.48 3.85
N HIS A 78 -0.42 9.44 4.49
CA HIS A 78 0.34 8.24 4.84
C HIS A 78 0.89 7.55 3.59
N TYR A 79 0.02 7.36 2.58
CA TYR A 79 0.41 6.73 1.32
C TYR A 79 1.60 7.42 0.66
N ARG A 80 1.61 8.77 0.61
CA ARG A 80 2.74 9.53 0.07
C ARG A 80 4.02 9.39 0.90
N VAL A 81 3.92 9.17 2.21
CA VAL A 81 5.10 8.94 3.07
C VAL A 81 5.61 7.52 2.89
N MET A 82 4.72 6.52 2.86
CA MET A 82 5.06 5.09 2.69
C MET A 82 5.81 4.82 1.39
N PHE A 83 5.37 5.43 0.29
CA PHE A 83 5.89 5.19 -1.06
C PHE A 83 6.66 6.40 -1.63
N GLY A 84 6.93 7.39 -0.82
CA GLY A 84 7.73 8.55 -1.18
C GLY A 84 9.21 8.24 -1.28
N ARG A 85 10.03 9.29 -1.23
CA ARG A 85 11.48 9.13 -1.26
C ARG A 85 11.92 8.29 -0.07
N ALA A 86 12.49 7.11 -0.35
CA ALA A 86 13.04 6.24 0.68
C ALA A 86 14.10 6.98 1.51
N PRO A 87 14.21 6.68 2.83
CA PRO A 87 15.32 7.14 3.64
C PRO A 87 16.65 6.80 2.96
N ALA A 88 17.65 7.65 3.10
CA ALA A 88 18.90 7.61 2.34
C ALA A 88 19.71 6.31 2.48
N SER A 89 19.39 5.45 3.44
CA SER A 89 20.14 4.20 3.70
C SER A 89 19.17 3.01 3.75
N ARG A 90 19.30 2.05 2.84
CA ARG A 90 18.69 0.72 2.99
C ARG A 90 19.21 0.08 4.29
N GLY A 91 18.34 -0.57 5.05
CA GLY A 91 18.68 -1.21 6.32
C GLY A 91 18.73 -0.27 7.54
N ALA A 92 18.60 1.04 7.35
CA ALA A 92 18.57 1.99 8.46
C ALA A 92 17.34 1.85 9.36
N TYR A 93 16.22 1.30 8.81
CA TYR A 93 14.93 1.17 9.50
C TYR A 93 14.37 -0.25 9.34
N PRO A 94 14.94 -1.25 10.04
CA PRO A 94 14.57 -2.67 9.85
C PRO A 94 13.10 -2.96 10.16
N THR A 95 12.49 -2.23 11.10
CA THR A 95 11.07 -2.40 11.42
C THR A 95 10.15 -1.89 10.31
N LEU A 96 10.52 -0.82 9.62
CA LEU A 96 9.82 -0.35 8.42
C LEU A 96 9.95 -1.37 7.28
N GLU A 97 11.15 -1.90 7.05
CA GLU A 97 11.38 -2.92 6.03
C GLU A 97 10.56 -4.19 6.31
N ALA A 98 10.51 -4.64 7.56
CA ALA A 98 9.68 -5.76 7.99
C ALA A 98 8.17 -5.49 7.74
N ALA A 99 7.66 -4.33 8.16
CA ALA A 99 6.26 -3.97 7.97
C ALA A 99 5.87 -3.88 6.47
N SER A 100 6.74 -3.30 5.65
CA SER A 100 6.56 -3.26 4.19
C SER A 100 6.57 -4.65 3.57
N GLY A 101 7.52 -5.50 3.98
CA GLY A 101 7.64 -6.90 3.53
C GLY A 101 6.41 -7.74 3.92
N GLU A 102 5.88 -7.57 5.14
CA GLU A 102 4.65 -8.24 5.58
C GLU A 102 3.46 -7.86 4.69
N THR A 103 3.29 -6.57 4.40
CA THR A 103 2.21 -6.10 3.52
C THR A 103 2.29 -6.77 2.13
N PHE A 104 3.47 -6.79 1.51
CA PHE A 104 3.68 -7.45 0.21
C PHE A 104 3.48 -8.97 0.31
N GLY A 105 3.91 -9.57 1.40
CA GLY A 105 3.75 -11.01 1.68
C GLY A 105 2.29 -11.47 1.63
N LEU A 106 1.33 -10.65 2.08
CA LEU A 106 -0.10 -10.98 1.99
C LEU A 106 -0.55 -11.19 0.53
N LEU A 107 -0.04 -10.38 -0.39
CA LEU A 107 -0.36 -10.53 -1.81
C LEU A 107 0.30 -11.77 -2.41
N VAL A 108 1.55 -12.03 -2.05
CA VAL A 108 2.27 -13.25 -2.49
C VAL A 108 1.53 -14.51 -2.03
N GLU A 109 1.08 -14.57 -0.78
CA GLU A 109 0.30 -15.72 -0.28
C GLU A 109 -1.04 -15.86 -1.00
N ALA A 110 -1.74 -14.76 -1.29
CA ALA A 110 -2.98 -14.83 -2.05
C ALA A 110 -2.77 -15.36 -3.49
N ILE A 111 -1.66 -15.02 -4.13
CA ILE A 111 -1.26 -15.59 -5.43
C ILE A 111 -0.99 -17.08 -5.30
N ARG A 112 -0.24 -17.52 -4.27
CA ARG A 112 0.03 -18.94 -4.00
C ARG A 112 -1.25 -19.73 -3.75
N ASP A 113 -2.20 -19.19 -2.96
CA ASP A 113 -3.51 -19.78 -2.75
C ASP A 113 -4.28 -19.93 -4.06
N GLY A 114 -4.27 -18.89 -4.89
CA GLY A 114 -4.87 -18.90 -6.21
C GLY A 114 -4.26 -19.95 -7.15
N GLN A 115 -2.93 -20.13 -7.09
CA GLN A 115 -2.24 -21.17 -7.86
C GLN A 115 -2.61 -22.58 -7.37
N ARG A 116 -2.66 -22.80 -6.04
CA ARG A 116 -3.08 -24.09 -5.46
C ARG A 116 -4.52 -24.48 -5.82
N SER A 117 -5.41 -23.51 -5.93
CA SER A 117 -6.80 -23.71 -6.32
C SER A 117 -7.04 -23.73 -7.85
N GLY A 118 -5.99 -23.57 -8.66
CA GLY A 118 -6.10 -23.57 -10.12
C GLY A 118 -6.75 -22.30 -10.72
N ILE A 119 -6.91 -21.22 -9.93
CA ILE A 119 -7.50 -19.96 -10.37
C ILE A 119 -6.43 -19.04 -11.01
N VAL A 120 -5.22 -19.05 -10.43
CA VAL A 120 -4.08 -18.26 -10.91
C VAL A 120 -3.15 -19.20 -11.70
N ARG A 121 -2.68 -18.71 -12.85
CA ARG A 121 -1.75 -19.45 -13.71
C ARG A 121 -0.43 -19.81 -13.00
N PRO A 122 0.25 -20.87 -13.41
CA PRO A 122 1.60 -21.18 -12.93
C PRO A 122 2.59 -20.04 -13.20
N GLY A 123 3.61 -19.94 -12.36
CA GLY A 123 4.68 -18.94 -12.45
C GLY A 123 5.26 -18.63 -11.08
N ASN A 124 6.29 -17.79 -11.04
CA ASN A 124 6.84 -17.32 -9.78
C ASN A 124 5.79 -16.43 -9.08
N PRO A 125 5.34 -16.75 -7.84
CA PRO A 125 4.32 -15.98 -7.15
C PRO A 125 4.77 -14.55 -6.81
N GLU A 126 6.06 -14.33 -6.54
CA GLU A 126 6.60 -12.98 -6.29
C GLU A 126 6.52 -12.10 -7.54
N ASP A 127 6.82 -12.64 -8.74
CA ASP A 127 6.73 -11.88 -10.00
C ASP A 127 5.28 -11.52 -10.33
N LEU A 128 4.34 -12.46 -10.10
CA LEU A 128 2.90 -12.22 -10.30
C LEU A 128 2.36 -11.20 -9.30
N ALA A 129 2.80 -11.28 -8.05
CA ALA A 129 2.46 -10.31 -7.02
C ALA A 129 3.02 -8.91 -7.36
N LEU A 130 4.26 -8.84 -7.84
CA LEU A 130 4.88 -7.58 -8.25
C LEU A 130 4.10 -6.92 -9.40
N ALA A 131 3.72 -7.67 -10.41
CA ALA A 131 2.92 -7.16 -11.53
C ALA A 131 1.56 -6.62 -11.04
N THR A 132 0.88 -7.38 -10.18
CA THR A 132 -0.39 -6.99 -9.55
C THR A 132 -0.25 -5.72 -8.73
N TRP A 133 0.76 -5.68 -7.86
CA TRP A 133 1.03 -4.52 -7.03
C TRP A 133 1.36 -3.30 -7.87
N SER A 134 2.19 -3.43 -8.90
CA SER A 134 2.56 -2.32 -9.78
C SER A 134 1.34 -1.65 -10.43
N ALA A 135 0.36 -2.43 -10.89
CA ALA A 135 -0.87 -1.88 -11.47
C ALA A 135 -1.75 -1.20 -10.42
N SER A 136 -1.94 -1.84 -9.25
CA SER A 136 -2.71 -1.26 -8.14
C SER A 136 -2.06 0.00 -7.59
N HIS A 137 -0.74 -0.01 -7.43
CA HIS A 137 0.04 1.13 -6.96
C HIS A 137 -0.01 2.29 -7.97
N GLY A 138 0.12 2.00 -9.27
CA GLY A 138 0.00 3.01 -10.30
C GLY A 138 -1.36 3.71 -10.29
N LEU A 139 -2.46 2.95 -10.20
CA LEU A 139 -3.81 3.51 -10.09
C LEU A 139 -3.97 4.36 -8.82
N SER A 140 -3.49 3.86 -7.68
CA SER A 140 -3.53 4.58 -6.40
C SER A 140 -2.74 5.89 -6.46
N SER A 141 -1.55 5.87 -7.02
CA SER A 141 -0.70 7.07 -7.17
C SER A 141 -1.38 8.12 -8.05
N LEU A 142 -1.95 7.71 -9.19
CA LEU A 142 -2.71 8.61 -10.07
C LEU A 142 -3.92 9.22 -9.36
N ALA A 143 -4.62 8.45 -8.51
CA ALA A 143 -5.73 8.94 -7.71
C ALA A 143 -5.28 9.95 -6.65
N VAL A 144 -4.27 9.58 -5.86
CA VAL A 144 -3.73 10.39 -4.75
C VAL A 144 -3.14 11.72 -5.26
N ASP A 145 -2.60 11.73 -6.49
CA ASP A 145 -2.04 12.93 -7.12
C ASP A 145 -3.08 13.72 -7.94
N GLY A 146 -4.36 13.33 -7.91
CA GLY A 146 -5.46 14.00 -8.60
C GLY A 146 -5.36 13.93 -10.13
N GLN A 147 -4.59 12.99 -10.66
CA GLN A 147 -4.39 12.86 -12.10
C GLN A 147 -5.55 12.13 -12.81
N LEU A 148 -6.29 11.29 -12.08
CA LEU A 148 -7.44 10.57 -12.65
C LEU A 148 -8.57 11.50 -13.01
N SER A 149 -8.95 12.44 -12.16
CA SER A 149 -10.03 13.39 -12.41
C SER A 149 -9.79 14.24 -13.65
N ARG A 150 -8.54 14.55 -13.97
CA ARG A 150 -8.17 15.31 -15.19
C ARG A 150 -8.37 14.51 -16.47
N ARG A 151 -8.27 13.17 -16.43
CA ARG A 151 -8.28 12.29 -17.62
C ARG A 151 -9.59 11.54 -17.78
N MET A 152 -10.20 11.13 -16.67
CA MET A 152 -11.35 10.24 -16.63
C MET A 152 -12.66 10.95 -16.27
N GLY A 153 -12.57 12.29 -16.06
CA GLY A 153 -13.75 13.11 -15.72
C GLY A 153 -14.40 12.68 -14.40
N GLU A 154 -15.72 12.54 -14.41
CA GLU A 154 -16.53 12.18 -13.24
C GLU A 154 -16.64 10.66 -12.99
N THR A 155 -15.83 9.83 -13.68
CA THR A 155 -15.87 8.39 -13.47
C THR A 155 -15.51 8.07 -12.01
N PRO A 156 -16.39 7.38 -11.24
CA PRO A 156 -16.09 7.04 -9.86
C PRO A 156 -14.82 6.20 -9.74
N PHE A 157 -14.01 6.47 -8.72
CA PHE A 157 -12.77 5.74 -8.48
C PHE A 157 -13.00 4.24 -8.35
N GLU A 158 -14.10 3.84 -7.72
CA GLU A 158 -14.50 2.44 -7.53
C GLU A 158 -14.69 1.72 -8.87
N ALA A 159 -15.27 2.38 -9.87
CA ALA A 159 -15.44 1.81 -11.21
C ALA A 159 -14.08 1.62 -11.91
N LEU A 160 -13.17 2.60 -11.78
CA LEU A 160 -11.80 2.49 -12.31
C LEU A 160 -11.02 1.38 -11.61
N ALA A 161 -11.16 1.27 -10.30
CA ALA A 161 -10.52 0.23 -9.49
C ALA A 161 -11.00 -1.16 -9.93
N GLN A 162 -12.32 -1.35 -10.09
CA GLN A 162 -12.90 -2.60 -10.57
C GLN A 162 -12.39 -2.97 -11.96
N ALA A 163 -12.33 -2.01 -12.89
CA ALA A 163 -11.83 -2.24 -14.25
C ALA A 163 -10.35 -2.66 -14.25
N VAL A 164 -9.50 -1.98 -13.47
CA VAL A 164 -8.08 -2.32 -13.36
C VAL A 164 -7.91 -3.71 -12.73
N MET A 165 -8.63 -4.00 -11.62
CA MET A 165 -8.56 -5.31 -10.97
C MET A 165 -9.04 -6.44 -11.87
N ALA A 166 -10.11 -6.22 -12.67
CA ALA A 166 -10.58 -7.20 -13.65
C ALA A 166 -9.51 -7.49 -14.72
N ASN A 167 -8.86 -6.46 -15.25
CA ASN A 167 -7.78 -6.63 -16.24
C ASN A 167 -6.55 -7.35 -15.66
N ILE A 168 -6.17 -7.04 -14.41
CA ILE A 168 -5.11 -7.77 -13.71
C ILE A 168 -5.50 -9.25 -13.61
N PHE A 169 -6.73 -9.55 -13.19
CA PHE A 169 -7.19 -10.92 -13.03
C PHE A 169 -7.23 -11.69 -14.37
N LEU A 170 -7.66 -11.05 -15.47
CA LEU A 170 -7.59 -11.64 -16.82
C LEU A 170 -6.17 -12.01 -17.22
N GLY A 171 -5.17 -11.24 -16.79
CA GLY A 171 -3.74 -11.55 -17.02
C GLY A 171 -3.17 -12.64 -16.11
N LEU A 172 -3.79 -12.87 -14.95
CA LEU A 172 -3.37 -13.87 -13.97
C LEU A 172 -4.13 -15.20 -14.10
N GLY A 173 -5.34 -15.16 -14.64
CA GLY A 173 -6.23 -16.33 -14.73
C GLY A 173 -5.67 -17.45 -15.62
N VAL A 174 -6.09 -18.67 -15.34
CA VAL A 174 -5.85 -19.82 -16.21
C VAL A 174 -6.72 -19.66 -17.45
N ARG A 175 -6.10 -19.80 -18.64
CA ARG A 175 -6.79 -19.79 -19.95
C ARG A 175 -7.28 -21.18 -20.29
#